data_3d324975d8edaba0c5bdb8513128bbdf
#
_entry.id   3d324975d8edaba0c5bdb8513128bbdf
#
_cell.length_a   1.000
_cell.length_b   1.000
_cell.length_c   1.000
_cell.angle_alpha   90.00
_cell.angle_beta   90.00
_cell.angle_gamma   90.00
#
_symmetry.space_group_name_H-M   'P 1'
#
loop_
_entity.id
_entity.type
_entity.pdbx_description
1 polymer ?
#
loop_
_entity_poly.entity_id
_entity_poly.type
_entity_poly.pdbx_seq_one_letter_code
_entity_poly.pdbx_strand_id
1 'polypeptide(L)'
;MKFNIFKTFLFIIIFFNTNFSYAEILKPNISILPSEVVKIQLSGLQNNNSPNIDSGILQTWEFAHPKNKSFTGPYDKFKNMIKEDSYSILINHKSHEVKEMFKNENVATYEVVILGKDKKFYKFKWQVEKLSLIHI
;
A
#
# COMPACT_ATOMS: atom_id res chain seq x y z
N MET A 1 -11.29 12.44 68.82
CA MET A 1 -11.98 12.51 67.53
C MET A 1 -11.08 11.95 66.48
N LYS A 2 -11.36 10.73 66.06
CA LYS A 2 -10.59 10.09 64.95
C LYS A 2 -11.28 10.42 63.65
N PHE A 3 -10.65 11.23 62.80
CA PHE A 3 -11.11 11.44 61.44
C PHE A 3 -10.69 10.26 60.61
N ASN A 4 -11.65 9.41 60.23
CA ASN A 4 -11.43 8.40 59.20
C ASN A 4 -11.48 9.09 57.83
N ILE A 5 -10.31 9.39 57.29
CA ILE A 5 -10.21 9.83 55.89
C ILE A 5 -10.46 8.61 55.02
N PHE A 6 -11.70 8.45 54.56
CA PHE A 6 -12.00 7.55 53.46
C PHE A 6 -11.34 8.11 52.21
N LYS A 7 -10.16 7.59 51.88
CA LYS A 7 -9.58 7.80 50.55
C LYS A 7 -10.39 7.01 49.55
N THR A 8 -11.39 7.65 48.97
CA THR A 8 -12.08 7.12 47.80
C THR A 8 -11.09 7.14 46.65
N PHE A 9 -10.49 5.99 46.35
CA PHE A 9 -9.73 5.83 45.14
C PHE A 9 -10.75 5.76 43.99
N LEU A 10 -10.96 6.90 43.30
CA LEU A 10 -11.72 6.91 42.06
C LEU A 10 -10.84 6.29 40.98
N PHE A 11 -11.02 5.01 40.69
CA PHE A 11 -10.43 4.36 39.52
C PHE A 11 -11.18 4.90 38.29
N ILE A 12 -10.64 5.93 37.66
CA ILE A 12 -11.06 6.34 36.33
C ILE A 12 -10.50 5.31 35.35
N ILE A 13 -11.31 4.29 35.05
CA ILE A 13 -11.02 3.39 33.94
C ILE A 13 -11.28 4.20 32.68
N ILE A 14 -10.22 4.82 32.15
CA ILE A 14 -10.27 5.41 30.82
C ILE A 14 -10.29 4.22 29.86
N PHE A 15 -11.47 3.87 29.39
CA PHE A 15 -11.61 3.01 28.25
C PHE A 15 -11.08 3.78 27.04
N PHE A 16 -9.82 3.59 26.72
CA PHE A 16 -9.36 3.89 25.38
C PHE A 16 -10.09 2.93 24.45
N ASN A 17 -11.18 3.37 23.85
CA ASN A 17 -11.68 2.77 22.64
C ASN A 17 -10.60 2.99 21.60
N THR A 18 -9.61 2.10 21.59
CA THR A 18 -8.78 1.93 20.41
C THR A 18 -9.71 1.33 19.37
N ASN A 19 -10.34 2.20 18.58
CA ASN A 19 -10.85 1.78 17.31
C ASN A 19 -9.62 1.34 16.55
N PHE A 20 -9.32 0.05 16.59
CA PHE A 20 -8.46 -0.57 15.61
C PHE A 20 -9.23 -0.44 14.29
N SER A 21 -9.05 0.70 13.63
CA SER A 21 -9.40 0.81 12.23
C SER A 21 -8.43 -0.13 11.52
N TYR A 22 -8.87 -1.35 11.26
CA TYR A 22 -8.25 -2.14 10.24
C TYR A 22 -8.40 -1.32 8.97
N ALA A 23 -7.31 -0.72 8.50
CA ALA A 23 -7.32 -0.08 7.21
C ALA A 23 -7.68 -1.16 6.20
N GLU A 24 -8.90 -1.08 5.69
CA GLU A 24 -9.41 -2.02 4.71
C GLU A 24 -8.56 -1.92 3.46
N ILE A 25 -8.12 -3.08 2.94
CA ILE A 25 -7.42 -3.15 1.66
C ILE A 25 -8.35 -2.64 0.57
N LEU A 26 -7.90 -1.60 -0.13
CA LEU A 26 -8.63 -1.06 -1.27
C LEU A 26 -8.64 -2.06 -2.41
N LYS A 27 -9.78 -2.17 -3.07
CA LYS A 27 -9.96 -3.06 -4.22
C LYS A 27 -10.15 -2.25 -5.51
N PRO A 28 -9.70 -2.78 -6.65
CA PRO A 28 -9.91 -2.13 -7.94
C PRO A 28 -11.39 -1.90 -8.21
N ASN A 29 -11.72 -0.71 -8.71
CA ASN A 29 -13.02 -0.40 -9.26
C ASN A 29 -12.89 0.66 -10.35
N ILE A 30 -13.90 0.78 -11.21
CA ILE A 30 -13.87 1.63 -12.40
C ILE A 30 -13.79 3.15 -12.06
N SER A 31 -14.16 3.54 -10.86
CA SER A 31 -14.12 4.95 -10.44
C SER A 31 -12.73 5.43 -10.02
N ILE A 32 -11.78 4.50 -9.80
CA ILE A 32 -10.41 4.84 -9.43
C ILE A 32 -9.63 5.22 -10.68
N LEU A 33 -9.10 6.43 -10.72
CA LEU A 33 -8.29 6.91 -11.84
C LEU A 33 -6.94 6.15 -11.91
N PRO A 34 -6.35 6.00 -13.10
CA PRO A 34 -5.05 5.33 -13.25
C PRO A 34 -3.96 5.93 -12.37
N SER A 35 -3.89 7.25 -12.26
CA SER A 35 -2.93 7.94 -11.39
C SER A 35 -3.15 7.63 -9.91
N GLU A 36 -4.38 7.43 -9.50
CA GLU A 36 -4.72 7.03 -8.13
C GLU A 36 -4.28 5.60 -7.83
N VAL A 37 -4.40 4.68 -8.80
CA VAL A 37 -3.89 3.31 -8.68
C VAL A 37 -2.39 3.33 -8.38
N VAL A 38 -1.63 4.10 -9.15
CA VAL A 38 -0.17 4.25 -8.94
C VAL A 38 0.12 4.78 -7.53
N LYS A 39 -0.60 5.80 -7.09
CA LYS A 39 -0.45 6.36 -5.74
C LYS A 39 -0.78 5.36 -4.64
N ILE A 40 -1.85 4.59 -4.79
CA ILE A 40 -2.25 3.56 -3.82
C ILE A 40 -1.14 2.51 -3.68
N GLN A 41 -0.62 2.02 -4.79
CA GLN A 41 0.46 1.03 -4.77
C GLN A 41 1.75 1.59 -4.18
N LEU A 42 2.20 2.76 -4.63
CA LEU A 42 3.43 3.37 -4.15
C LEU A 42 3.35 3.78 -2.68
N SER A 43 2.23 4.35 -2.24
CA SER A 43 2.03 4.70 -0.83
C SER A 43 1.97 3.46 0.05
N GLY A 44 1.35 2.39 -0.44
CA GLY A 44 1.36 1.09 0.24
C GLY A 44 2.77 0.54 0.42
N LEU A 45 3.56 0.53 -0.65
CA LEU A 45 4.95 0.05 -0.61
C LEU A 45 5.85 0.95 0.25
N GLN A 46 5.63 2.26 0.24
CA GLN A 46 6.35 3.21 1.07
C GLN A 46 6.11 2.97 2.57
N ASN A 47 4.91 2.57 2.93
CA ASN A 47 4.50 2.28 4.29
C ASN A 47 4.14 0.79 4.43
N ASN A 48 5.02 -0.07 3.97
CA ASN A 48 4.72 -1.50 3.76
C ASN A 48 4.17 -2.22 4.99
N ASN A 49 4.65 -1.87 6.17
CA ASN A 49 4.28 -2.54 7.42
C ASN A 49 3.19 -1.81 8.21
N SER A 50 2.45 -0.92 7.58
CA SER A 50 1.34 -0.20 8.20
C SER A 50 0.03 -0.47 7.43
N PRO A 51 -1.01 -0.93 8.13
CA PRO A 51 -1.12 -1.19 9.57
C PRO A 51 -0.50 -2.50 10.03
N ASN A 52 -0.23 -3.45 9.13
CA ASN A 52 0.33 -4.77 9.42
C ASN A 52 1.57 -5.03 8.56
N ILE A 53 2.38 -6.02 8.97
CA ILE A 53 3.53 -6.48 8.19
C ILE A 53 3.08 -6.86 6.77
N ASP A 54 3.77 -6.31 5.77
CA ASP A 54 3.55 -6.56 4.34
C ASP A 54 2.17 -6.13 3.79
N SER A 55 1.42 -5.31 4.52
CA SER A 55 0.13 -4.80 4.02
C SER A 55 0.28 -3.93 2.76
N GLY A 56 1.40 -3.26 2.58
CA GLY A 56 1.70 -2.50 1.35
C GLY A 56 1.90 -3.41 0.13
N ILE A 57 2.59 -4.52 0.30
CA ILE A 57 2.74 -5.54 -0.75
C ILE A 57 1.37 -6.14 -1.10
N LEU A 58 0.55 -6.45 -0.09
CA LEU A 58 -0.80 -6.96 -0.31
C LEU A 58 -1.67 -5.94 -1.07
N GLN A 59 -1.63 -4.67 -0.70
CA GLN A 59 -2.34 -3.60 -1.41
C GLN A 59 -1.89 -3.49 -2.87
N THR A 60 -0.59 -3.61 -3.11
CA THR A 60 -0.02 -3.62 -4.47
C THR A 60 -0.50 -4.82 -5.27
N TRP A 61 -0.56 -5.99 -4.65
CA TRP A 61 -1.09 -7.21 -5.26
C TRP A 61 -2.55 -7.09 -5.67
N GLU A 62 -3.39 -6.47 -4.85
CA GLU A 62 -4.82 -6.28 -5.16
C GLU A 62 -5.03 -5.51 -6.47
N PHE A 63 -4.16 -4.55 -6.77
CA PHE A 63 -4.21 -3.77 -8.01
C PHE A 63 -3.33 -4.32 -9.14
N ALA A 64 -2.62 -5.42 -8.93
CA ALA A 64 -1.79 -6.02 -9.97
C ALA A 64 -2.65 -6.58 -11.10
N HIS A 65 -2.20 -6.38 -12.35
CA HIS A 65 -2.90 -6.88 -13.53
C HIS A 65 -3.03 -8.41 -13.48
N PRO A 66 -4.18 -8.99 -13.88
CA PRO A 66 -4.38 -10.44 -13.87
C PRO A 66 -3.30 -11.23 -14.60
N LYS A 67 -2.76 -10.70 -15.72
CA LYS A 67 -1.62 -11.29 -16.43
C LYS A 67 -0.38 -11.35 -15.53
N ASN A 68 -0.09 -10.28 -14.79
CA ASN A 68 1.04 -10.27 -13.85
C ASN A 68 0.82 -11.28 -12.72
N LYS A 69 -0.41 -11.37 -12.22
CA LYS A 69 -0.77 -12.34 -11.19
C LYS A 69 -0.56 -13.79 -11.68
N SER A 70 -0.88 -14.08 -12.92
CA SER A 70 -0.64 -15.41 -13.48
C SER A 70 0.84 -15.71 -13.70
N PHE A 71 1.65 -14.71 -14.05
CA PHE A 71 3.10 -14.86 -14.22
C PHE A 71 3.84 -15.03 -12.90
N THR A 72 3.51 -14.22 -11.93
CA THR A 72 4.18 -14.25 -10.63
C THR A 72 3.68 -15.37 -9.73
N GLY A 73 2.57 -16.01 -10.10
CA GLY A 73 1.92 -17.06 -9.31
C GLY A 73 1.10 -16.49 -8.14
N PRO A 74 0.83 -17.30 -7.10
CA PRO A 74 0.04 -16.87 -5.96
C PRO A 74 0.74 -15.74 -5.19
N TYR A 75 -0.02 -15.05 -4.35
CA TYR A 75 0.44 -13.89 -3.58
C TYR A 75 1.80 -14.10 -2.89
N ASP A 76 2.04 -15.26 -2.31
CA ASP A 76 3.31 -15.53 -1.62
C ASP A 76 4.52 -15.44 -2.57
N LYS A 77 4.37 -15.88 -3.80
CA LYS A 77 5.43 -15.74 -4.83
C LYS A 77 5.62 -14.28 -5.22
N PHE A 78 4.55 -13.54 -5.40
CA PHE A 78 4.62 -12.09 -5.65
C PHE A 78 5.31 -11.37 -4.51
N LYS A 79 4.94 -11.66 -3.28
CA LYS A 79 5.57 -11.09 -2.08
C LYS A 79 7.06 -11.37 -2.04
N ASN A 80 7.47 -12.60 -2.29
CA ASN A 80 8.88 -12.97 -2.34
C ASN A 80 9.62 -12.23 -3.46
N MET A 81 9.03 -12.12 -4.64
CA MET A 81 9.59 -11.38 -5.76
C MET A 81 9.81 -9.90 -5.41
N ILE A 82 8.85 -9.24 -4.77
CA ILE A 82 8.99 -7.84 -4.34
C ILE A 82 10.11 -7.68 -3.30
N LYS A 83 10.35 -8.68 -2.47
CA LYS A 83 11.41 -8.66 -1.46
C LYS A 83 12.81 -8.97 -2.01
N GLU A 84 12.90 -9.42 -3.26
CA GLU A 84 14.17 -9.67 -3.93
C GLU A 84 14.86 -8.41 -4.44
N ASP A 85 16.14 -8.52 -4.75
CA ASP A 85 17.09 -7.42 -4.96
C ASP A 85 16.59 -6.29 -5.88
N SER A 86 15.96 -6.62 -7.01
CA SER A 86 15.57 -5.61 -8.00
C SER A 86 14.38 -4.76 -7.55
N TYR A 87 13.48 -5.32 -6.75
CA TYR A 87 12.24 -4.67 -6.32
C TYR A 87 12.24 -4.27 -4.86
N SER A 88 13.14 -4.81 -4.06
CA SER A 88 13.20 -4.55 -2.62
C SER A 88 13.37 -3.08 -2.27
N ILE A 89 13.93 -2.30 -3.17
CA ILE A 89 14.11 -0.86 -3.02
C ILE A 89 12.78 -0.10 -2.92
N LEU A 90 11.70 -0.66 -3.44
CA LEU A 90 10.35 -0.10 -3.34
C LEU A 90 9.80 -0.18 -1.91
N ILE A 91 10.22 -1.18 -1.15
CA ILE A 91 9.72 -1.41 0.22
C ILE A 91 10.25 -0.33 1.16
N ASN A 92 9.34 0.38 1.79
CA ASN A 92 9.64 1.45 2.74
C ASN A 92 10.62 2.51 2.18
N HIS A 93 10.50 2.82 0.88
CA HIS A 93 11.28 3.88 0.26
C HIS A 93 11.00 5.25 0.89
N LYS A 94 11.91 6.19 0.72
CA LYS A 94 11.81 7.52 1.33
C LYS A 94 10.79 8.42 0.65
N SER A 95 10.86 8.48 -0.66
CA SER A 95 9.98 9.32 -1.47
C SER A 95 9.87 8.79 -2.89
N HIS A 96 8.88 9.25 -3.61
CA HIS A 96 8.69 8.93 -5.01
C HIS A 96 8.11 10.12 -5.77
N GLU A 97 8.46 10.19 -7.05
CA GLU A 97 7.88 11.12 -8.02
C GLU A 97 7.25 10.33 -9.16
N VAL A 98 6.08 10.74 -9.61
CA VAL A 98 5.31 10.08 -10.65
C VAL A 98 5.10 11.05 -11.80
N LYS A 99 5.51 10.66 -13.00
CA LYS A 99 5.32 11.43 -14.23
C LYS A 99 4.51 10.61 -15.23
N GLU A 100 3.38 11.15 -15.67
CA GLU A 100 2.60 10.55 -16.75
C GLU A 100 3.37 10.67 -18.06
N MET A 101 3.60 9.53 -18.72
CA MET A 101 4.30 9.47 -20.00
C MET A 101 3.35 9.30 -21.17
N PHE A 102 2.29 8.55 -20.99
CA PHE A 102 1.29 8.25 -22.00
C PHE A 102 -0.03 7.89 -21.33
N LYS A 103 -1.13 8.29 -21.97
CA LYS A 103 -2.48 7.93 -21.52
C LYS A 103 -3.44 7.87 -22.70
N ASN A 104 -4.24 6.82 -22.75
CA ASN A 104 -5.44 6.73 -23.59
C ASN A 104 -6.61 6.16 -22.77
N GLU A 105 -7.71 5.79 -23.42
CA GLU A 105 -8.89 5.27 -22.71
C GLU A 105 -8.63 3.97 -21.94
N ASN A 106 -7.65 3.16 -22.37
CA ASN A 106 -7.42 1.81 -21.86
C ASN A 106 -6.13 1.64 -21.07
N VAL A 107 -5.13 2.48 -21.31
CA VAL A 107 -3.77 2.33 -20.75
C VAL A 107 -3.21 3.68 -20.35
N ALA A 108 -2.57 3.71 -19.19
CA ALA A 108 -1.74 4.82 -18.76
C ALA A 108 -0.36 4.32 -18.35
N THR A 109 0.68 5.03 -18.77
CA THR A 109 2.08 4.69 -18.47
C THR A 109 2.72 5.84 -17.71
N TYR A 110 3.45 5.50 -16.67
CA TYR A 110 4.12 6.45 -15.78
C TYR A 110 5.60 6.10 -15.65
N GLU A 111 6.42 7.13 -15.56
CA GLU A 111 7.77 7.03 -15.04
C GLU A 111 7.73 7.31 -13.54
N VAL A 112 8.27 6.41 -12.75
CA VAL A 112 8.32 6.53 -11.30
C VAL A 112 9.78 6.59 -10.87
N VAL A 113 10.16 7.67 -10.19
CA VAL A 113 11.48 7.83 -9.60
C VAL A 113 11.38 7.60 -8.10
N ILE A 114 12.12 6.66 -7.61
CA ILE A 114 12.13 6.26 -6.20
C ILE A 114 13.43 6.73 -5.54
N LEU A 115 13.32 7.42 -4.42
CA LEU A 115 14.44 7.61 -3.51
C LEU A 115 14.41 6.48 -2.48
N GLY A 116 15.37 5.58 -2.57
CA GLY A 116 15.50 4.43 -1.68
C GLY A 116 16.02 4.79 -0.28
N LYS A 117 15.93 3.84 0.65
CA LYS A 117 16.55 3.95 1.98
C LYS A 117 18.06 4.13 1.91
N ASP A 118 18.69 3.61 0.87
CA ASP A 118 20.13 3.73 0.59
C ASP A 118 20.52 5.13 0.06
N LYS A 119 19.57 6.06 -0.02
CA LYS A 119 19.73 7.44 -0.53
C LYS A 119 20.08 7.51 -2.02
N LYS A 120 19.83 6.43 -2.78
CA LYS A 120 19.99 6.38 -4.23
C LYS A 120 18.65 6.50 -4.93
N PHE A 121 18.69 7.01 -6.15
CA PHE A 121 17.51 7.11 -7.01
C PHE A 121 17.40 5.90 -7.93
N TYR A 122 16.19 5.42 -8.10
CA TYR A 122 15.84 4.29 -8.97
C TYR A 122 14.65 4.67 -9.82
N LYS A 123 14.67 4.23 -11.07
CA LYS A 123 13.63 4.55 -12.05
C LYS A 123 12.88 3.29 -12.44
N PHE A 124 11.55 3.37 -12.39
CA PHE A 124 10.65 2.29 -12.79
C PHE A 124 9.64 2.79 -13.81
N LYS A 125 9.22 1.89 -14.69
CA LYS A 125 8.07 2.09 -15.55
C LYS A 125 6.85 1.45 -14.90
N TRP A 126 5.77 2.24 -14.77
CA TRP A 126 4.51 1.78 -14.20
C TRP A 126 3.43 1.84 -15.25
N GLN A 127 2.68 0.76 -15.43
CA GLN A 127 1.60 0.70 -16.41
C GLN A 127 0.31 0.26 -15.73
N VAL A 128 -0.74 1.01 -15.99
CA VAL A 128 -2.09 0.73 -15.49
C VAL A 128 -3.01 0.52 -16.69
N GLU A 129 -3.74 -0.59 -16.68
CA GLU A 129 -4.71 -0.93 -17.72
C GLU A 129 -6.13 -0.95 -17.16
N LYS A 130 -7.06 -0.40 -17.94
CA LYS A 130 -8.49 -0.54 -17.65
C LYS A 130 -8.93 -1.93 -18.10
N LEU A 131 -9.41 -2.72 -17.12
CA LEU A 131 -9.97 -4.03 -17.43
C LEU A 131 -11.43 -3.88 -17.85
N SER A 132 -11.79 -4.48 -18.98
CA SER A 132 -13.18 -4.61 -19.41
C SER A 132 -13.90 -5.63 -18.52
N LEU A 133 -15.03 -5.25 -17.94
CA LEU A 133 -15.92 -6.16 -17.21
C LEU A 133 -16.62 -7.19 -18.10
N ILE A 134 -16.38 -7.14 -19.42
CA ILE A 134 -17.09 -7.96 -20.42
C ILE A 134 -16.39 -9.31 -20.66
N HIS A 135 -15.25 -9.57 -20.05
CA HIS A 135 -14.60 -10.88 -20.12
C HIS A 135 -15.12 -11.76 -18.98
N ILE A 136 -16.29 -12.25 -19.21
CA ILE A 136 -16.81 -13.39 -18.46
C ILE A 136 -16.33 -14.66 -19.14
#